data_3804c6ecc4a072068d6e2bc5b2e54b70
#
_entry.id   3804c6ecc4a072068d6e2bc5b2e54b70
#
_cell.length_a   1.000
_cell.length_b   1.000
_cell.length_c   1.000
_cell.angle_alpha   90.00
_cell.angle_beta   90.00
_cell.angle_gamma   90.00
#
_symmetry.space_group_name_H-M   'P 1'
#
loop_
_entity.id
_entity.type
_entity.pdbx_description
1 polymer ?
#
loop_
_entity_poly.entity_id
_entity_poly.type
_entity_poly.pdbx_seq_one_letter_code
_entity_poly.pdbx_strand_id
1 'polypeptide(L)'
;MAHRSSAPRVLARRWVLLAAWLTACPACASAKSGAGIRTWARFNKLPYPGDKAFLHGTFPPGFMWAVGTAAYQVEGAFDKDGKGPSIWDTFTRDGNRMATGDVGSDSYHNAAADVRAIRQLGVSHYRFSLSWPRIFPNGTRGSLNEAGVRYYRGLLARLKEARVEPVVTLYHWDLPDALQQRLGGWTNPDMVEVFRDYADYCFRAFGDDVRWWITIDNPFVVARHGYGTGVVAPGVKGDPDLPFRVGHVLLKAHAAAWHTYDRNYRRRQGGRVSMALASHWVRPRRMRAESLRECQCSLEHVLGWFAGPLFGDGDYPACMKARLGARLPALGDEERRHLRGTADFFALSHGATLSFQLVNDSLKFGQQEELDLRMLLYWVSAEYNWPDIFVVQTIAVDGVKVVGYTAWSLMDGFEWHRECGIRRGLYYVDFNTPDMKREPKTSASLANYRNIIRHNGFPVQGAPAQRCPLAARPCPGCQALAKRPVVGFLTLLGSATLITLALVVYYASRRHKDAY
;
A
#
# COMPACT_ATOMS: atom_id res chain seq x y z
N MET A 1 2.07 51.96 -1.62
CA MET A 1 2.86 51.20 -2.60
C MET A 1 2.84 49.72 -2.22
N ALA A 2 2.16 48.94 -3.01
CA ALA A 2 1.87 47.53 -2.74
C ALA A 2 2.89 46.64 -3.44
N HIS A 3 3.54 45.74 -2.71
CA HIS A 3 4.20 44.59 -3.30
C HIS A 3 3.43 43.32 -2.94
N ARG A 4 2.66 42.85 -3.92
CA ARG A 4 2.09 41.50 -3.92
C ARG A 4 3.19 40.51 -4.34
N SER A 5 3.59 39.60 -3.47
CA SER A 5 4.39 38.43 -3.84
C SER A 5 3.47 37.29 -4.30
N SER A 6 3.56 37.00 -5.57
CA SER A 6 2.86 35.89 -6.25
C SER A 6 3.77 34.68 -6.30
N ALA A 7 3.51 33.67 -5.49
CA ALA A 7 3.78 32.25 -5.69
C ALA A 7 3.21 31.50 -4.47
N PRO A 8 2.48 30.42 -4.63
CA PRO A 8 2.93 29.18 -5.24
C PRO A 8 1.82 28.44 -6.04
N ARG A 9 1.71 28.68 -7.31
CA ARG A 9 0.77 27.92 -8.17
C ARG A 9 1.44 26.84 -9.05
N VAL A 10 2.75 26.71 -9.02
CA VAL A 10 3.51 25.87 -9.94
C VAL A 10 3.67 24.42 -9.43
N LEU A 11 3.61 24.20 -8.12
CA LEU A 11 3.79 22.85 -7.55
C LEU A 11 2.55 21.94 -7.70
N ALA A 12 1.35 22.51 -7.73
CA ALA A 12 0.11 21.73 -7.89
C ALA A 12 -0.02 21.10 -9.29
N ARG A 13 0.56 21.70 -10.33
CA ARG A 13 0.43 21.22 -11.71
C ARG A 13 1.23 19.94 -12.03
N ARG A 14 2.29 19.62 -11.29
CA ARG A 14 3.13 18.43 -11.56
C ARG A 14 2.59 17.14 -10.95
N TRP A 15 1.76 17.23 -9.92
CA TRP A 15 1.13 16.06 -9.29
C TRP A 15 -0.15 15.60 -10.01
N VAL A 16 -0.79 16.51 -10.73
CA VAL A 16 -1.97 16.22 -11.56
C VAL A 16 -1.66 15.21 -12.67
N LEU A 17 -0.41 15.11 -13.12
CA LEU A 17 -0.05 14.21 -14.22
C LEU A 17 -0.02 12.72 -13.80
N LEU A 18 0.28 12.38 -12.54
CA LEU A 18 0.25 10.98 -12.10
C LEU A 18 -1.18 10.51 -11.78
N ALA A 19 -1.98 11.38 -11.14
CA ALA A 19 -3.40 11.11 -10.90
C ALA A 19 -4.20 11.14 -12.22
N ALA A 20 -3.85 12.03 -13.16
CA ALA A 20 -4.42 12.02 -14.51
C ALA A 20 -4.11 10.74 -15.28
N TRP A 21 -3.02 10.05 -14.94
CA TRP A 21 -2.65 8.74 -15.53
C TRP A 21 -3.54 7.60 -15.04
N LEU A 22 -4.04 7.68 -13.80
CA LEU A 22 -4.94 6.67 -13.22
C LEU A 22 -6.41 6.95 -13.54
N THR A 23 -6.78 8.23 -13.75
CA THR A 23 -8.18 8.63 -13.87
C THR A 23 -8.59 9.14 -15.25
N ALA A 24 -7.65 9.63 -16.06
CA ALA A 24 -7.91 10.07 -17.43
C ALA A 24 -7.67 8.94 -18.42
N CYS A 25 -8.47 7.88 -18.35
CA CYS A 25 -8.59 6.96 -19.47
C CYS A 25 -9.85 7.33 -20.29
N PRO A 26 -9.71 8.10 -21.39
CA PRO A 26 -10.81 8.34 -22.33
C PRO A 26 -11.35 7.04 -22.96
N ALA A 27 -10.64 5.93 -22.75
CA ALA A 27 -10.94 4.63 -23.37
C ALA A 27 -12.21 3.95 -22.84
N CYS A 28 -12.75 4.36 -21.67
CA CYS A 28 -14.06 3.86 -21.25
C CYS A 28 -15.22 4.51 -21.99
N ALA A 29 -15.01 5.66 -22.60
CA ALA A 29 -16.04 6.41 -23.32
C ALA A 29 -15.95 6.30 -24.85
N SER A 30 -14.89 5.75 -25.42
CA SER A 30 -14.72 5.66 -26.88
C SER A 30 -13.93 4.42 -27.30
N ALA A 31 -14.58 3.56 -28.05
CA ALA A 31 -13.99 2.35 -28.66
C ALA A 31 -12.90 2.65 -29.73
N LYS A 32 -12.38 3.87 -29.81
CA LYS A 32 -11.43 4.32 -30.85
C LYS A 32 -10.06 4.77 -30.32
N SER A 33 -9.75 4.71 -29.02
CA SER A 33 -8.46 5.23 -28.57
C SER A 33 -7.41 4.14 -28.43
N GLY A 34 -6.46 4.10 -29.33
CA GLY A 34 -5.21 3.33 -29.20
C GLY A 34 -4.27 3.83 -28.07
N ALA A 35 -4.71 4.76 -27.21
CA ALA A 35 -3.92 5.32 -26.14
C ALA A 35 -3.71 4.35 -24.97
N GLY A 36 -4.77 3.67 -24.51
CA GLY A 36 -4.69 2.66 -23.47
C GLY A 36 -3.80 1.48 -23.88
N ILE A 37 -3.97 0.99 -25.11
CA ILE A 37 -3.14 -0.08 -25.69
C ILE A 37 -1.67 0.36 -25.74
N ARG A 38 -1.40 1.62 -26.07
CA ARG A 38 -0.02 2.16 -26.11
C ARG A 38 0.62 2.24 -24.72
N THR A 39 -0.14 2.58 -23.70
CA THR A 39 0.37 2.62 -22.31
C THR A 39 0.77 1.23 -21.85
N TRP A 40 -0.11 0.24 -21.95
CA TRP A 40 0.18 -1.14 -21.59
C TRP A 40 1.26 -1.76 -22.49
N ALA A 41 1.28 -1.46 -23.79
CA ALA A 41 2.31 -1.89 -24.71
C ALA A 41 3.69 -1.28 -24.38
N ARG A 42 3.74 -0.07 -23.82
CA ARG A 42 4.97 0.54 -23.30
C ARG A 42 5.50 -0.24 -22.09
N PHE A 43 4.66 -0.63 -21.16
CA PHE A 43 5.05 -1.46 -20.00
C PHE A 43 5.45 -2.88 -20.39
N ASN A 44 4.89 -3.44 -21.47
CA ASN A 44 5.28 -4.77 -21.96
C ASN A 44 6.43 -4.76 -22.94
N LYS A 45 6.71 -3.63 -23.60
CA LYS A 45 7.85 -3.45 -24.50
C LYS A 45 9.09 -2.91 -23.81
N LEU A 46 8.96 -2.42 -22.58
CA LEU A 46 10.14 -2.39 -21.74
C LEU A 46 10.56 -3.85 -21.68
N PRO A 47 11.68 -4.25 -22.33
CA PRO A 47 12.25 -5.50 -21.94
C PRO A 47 12.32 -5.34 -20.43
N TYR A 48 11.61 -6.16 -19.69
CA TYR A 48 12.08 -6.47 -18.36
C TYR A 48 13.51 -6.84 -18.65
N PRO A 49 14.52 -5.98 -18.32
CA PRO A 49 15.89 -6.31 -18.57
C PRO A 49 16.00 -7.66 -17.93
N GLY A 50 15.96 -8.69 -18.78
CA GLY A 50 15.41 -10.00 -18.52
C GLY A 50 15.80 -10.34 -17.11
N ASP A 51 14.91 -10.71 -16.19
CA ASP A 51 15.00 -10.91 -14.75
C ASP A 51 16.41 -10.99 -14.13
N LYS A 52 17.41 -10.77 -14.92
CA LYS A 52 18.86 -10.88 -14.74
C LYS A 52 19.60 -9.55 -14.64
N ALA A 53 19.02 -8.42 -15.08
CA ALA A 53 19.68 -7.14 -14.96
C ALA A 53 19.14 -6.39 -13.74
N PHE A 54 19.73 -6.64 -12.58
CA PHE A 54 19.46 -5.88 -11.37
C PHE A 54 19.86 -4.42 -11.57
N LEU A 55 18.95 -3.49 -11.27
CA LEU A 55 19.22 -2.06 -11.37
C LEU A 55 20.02 -1.61 -10.15
N HIS A 56 21.32 -1.39 -10.36
CA HIS A 56 22.19 -0.82 -9.35
C HIS A 56 22.03 0.71 -9.31
N GLY A 57 22.10 1.29 -8.13
CA GLY A 57 22.03 2.73 -7.94
C GLY A 57 21.80 3.15 -6.50
N THR A 58 21.90 4.45 -6.25
CA THR A 58 21.58 5.05 -4.96
C THR A 58 20.29 5.84 -5.05
N PHE A 59 19.50 5.79 -3.98
CA PHE A 59 18.28 6.57 -3.86
C PHE A 59 18.59 8.07 -3.64
N PRO A 60 17.64 8.98 -3.88
CA PRO A 60 17.85 10.39 -3.62
C PRO A 60 18.32 10.65 -2.20
N PRO A 61 19.16 11.67 -1.96
CA PRO A 61 19.51 12.08 -0.60
C PRO A 61 18.27 12.38 0.22
N GLY A 62 18.25 11.92 1.49
CA GLY A 62 17.10 12.07 2.37
C GLY A 62 15.97 11.09 2.09
N PHE A 63 16.20 10.02 1.34
CA PHE A 63 15.22 8.96 1.15
C PHE A 63 14.84 8.32 2.49
N MET A 64 13.53 8.17 2.73
CA MET A 64 12.98 7.67 3.99
C MET A 64 13.04 6.15 4.02
N TRP A 65 14.03 5.60 4.68
CA TRP A 65 14.06 4.17 5.00
C TRP A 65 13.25 3.92 6.26
N ALA A 66 12.22 3.10 6.17
CA ALA A 66 11.30 2.86 7.27
C ALA A 66 11.03 1.38 7.50
N VAL A 67 10.55 1.07 8.69
CA VAL A 67 9.97 -0.21 9.04
C VAL A 67 8.63 0.03 9.73
N GLY A 68 7.68 -0.89 9.60
CA GLY A 68 6.33 -0.69 10.11
C GLY A 68 5.82 -1.77 11.05
N THR A 69 4.81 -1.39 11.86
CA THR A 69 3.95 -2.29 12.64
C THR A 69 2.52 -1.73 12.70
N ALA A 70 1.56 -2.56 13.13
CA ALA A 70 0.21 -2.11 13.47
C ALA A 70 -0.12 -2.44 14.93
N ALA A 71 -0.85 -1.57 15.60
CA ALA A 71 -1.14 -1.67 17.02
C ALA A 71 -1.71 -3.03 17.43
N TYR A 72 -2.80 -3.47 16.79
CA TYR A 72 -3.43 -4.75 17.11
C TYR A 72 -2.51 -5.95 16.88
N GLN A 73 -1.61 -5.85 15.90
CA GLN A 73 -0.71 -6.96 15.56
C GLN A 73 0.42 -7.18 16.56
N VAL A 74 0.88 -6.10 17.25
CA VAL A 74 2.09 -6.18 18.06
C VAL A 74 1.93 -5.72 19.50
N GLU A 75 1.01 -4.80 19.81
CA GLU A 75 0.94 -4.20 21.15
C GLU A 75 0.57 -5.22 22.23
N GLY A 76 -0.44 -6.05 21.98
CA GLY A 76 -1.04 -6.87 23.02
C GLY A 76 -1.67 -6.03 24.14
N ALA A 77 -1.56 -6.50 25.38
CA ALA A 77 -2.10 -5.80 26.55
C ALA A 77 -3.55 -5.35 26.33
N PHE A 78 -4.37 -6.28 25.83
CA PHE A 78 -5.72 -6.01 25.29
C PHE A 78 -6.69 -5.45 26.33
N ASP A 79 -6.49 -5.77 27.61
CA ASP A 79 -7.31 -5.39 28.77
C ASP A 79 -6.57 -4.50 29.77
N LYS A 80 -5.34 -4.05 29.46
CA LYS A 80 -4.51 -3.32 30.41
C LYS A 80 -4.75 -1.81 30.33
N ASP A 81 -4.56 -1.16 31.46
CA ASP A 81 -4.54 0.30 31.61
C ASP A 81 -5.75 1.00 30.97
N GLY A 82 -6.93 0.38 31.07
CA GLY A 82 -8.19 0.94 30.61
C GLY A 82 -8.41 0.91 29.09
N LYS A 83 -7.65 0.10 28.34
CA LYS A 83 -7.93 -0.13 26.92
C LYS A 83 -9.31 -0.79 26.77
N GLY A 84 -10.15 -0.24 25.88
CA GLY A 84 -11.39 -0.87 25.46
C GLY A 84 -11.17 -1.97 24.42
N PRO A 85 -12.15 -2.88 24.24
CA PRO A 85 -12.10 -3.87 23.17
C PRO A 85 -12.20 -3.22 21.80
N SER A 86 -11.49 -3.80 20.83
CA SER A 86 -11.64 -3.52 19.40
C SER A 86 -12.55 -4.55 18.73
N ILE A 87 -13.00 -4.26 17.51
CA ILE A 87 -13.73 -5.23 16.68
C ILE A 87 -12.92 -6.51 16.44
N TRP A 88 -11.60 -6.47 16.49
CA TRP A 88 -10.74 -7.65 16.35
C TRP A 88 -10.74 -8.49 17.62
N ASP A 89 -10.79 -7.87 18.80
CA ASP A 89 -10.90 -8.58 20.07
C ASP A 89 -12.20 -9.41 20.11
N THR A 90 -13.32 -8.84 19.66
CA THR A 90 -14.60 -9.54 19.52
C THR A 90 -14.54 -10.61 18.43
N PHE A 91 -14.10 -10.26 17.22
CA PHE A 91 -14.08 -11.14 16.06
C PHE A 91 -13.21 -12.39 16.25
N THR A 92 -12.10 -12.29 16.99
CA THR A 92 -11.23 -13.45 17.23
C THR A 92 -11.79 -14.37 18.33
N ARG A 93 -12.71 -13.88 19.16
CA ARG A 93 -13.38 -14.68 20.20
C ARG A 93 -14.68 -15.34 19.72
N ASP A 94 -15.34 -14.76 18.72
CA ASP A 94 -16.64 -15.21 18.19
C ASP A 94 -16.50 -16.33 17.13
N GLY A 95 -15.61 -17.28 17.30
CA GLY A 95 -15.48 -18.35 16.32
C GLY A 95 -14.41 -19.38 16.68
N ASN A 96 -14.30 -20.45 15.89
CA ASN A 96 -13.26 -21.47 16.01
C ASN A 96 -11.87 -20.95 15.56
N ARG A 97 -11.45 -19.78 16.08
CA ARG A 97 -10.14 -19.22 15.81
C ARG A 97 -9.14 -19.72 16.83
N MET A 98 -7.94 -20.05 16.38
CA MET A 98 -6.92 -20.67 17.22
C MET A 98 -6.08 -19.66 17.99
N ALA A 99 -6.03 -18.40 17.53
CA ALA A 99 -5.23 -17.35 18.16
C ALA A 99 -5.94 -15.99 18.19
N THR A 100 -5.58 -15.19 19.18
CA THR A 100 -6.04 -13.79 19.36
C THR A 100 -4.85 -12.84 19.31
N GLY A 101 -5.13 -11.53 19.17
CA GLY A 101 -4.13 -10.47 19.32
C GLY A 101 -3.88 -10.03 20.77
N ASP A 102 -4.40 -10.76 21.75
CA ASP A 102 -4.41 -10.36 23.16
C ASP A 102 -3.03 -10.05 23.74
N VAL A 103 -2.04 -10.82 23.33
CA VAL A 103 -0.64 -10.62 23.68
C VAL A 103 0.14 -10.01 22.54
N GLY A 104 -0.18 -10.37 21.29
CA GLY A 104 0.55 -9.93 20.10
C GLY A 104 2.03 -10.26 20.25
N SER A 105 2.88 -9.24 20.12
CA SER A 105 4.31 -9.33 20.44
C SER A 105 4.66 -8.59 21.73
N ASP A 106 3.65 -8.28 22.53
CA ASP A 106 3.78 -7.54 23.80
C ASP A 106 4.58 -6.24 23.70
N SER A 107 4.42 -5.53 22.57
CA SER A 107 5.10 -4.26 22.34
C SER A 107 4.67 -3.17 23.34
N TYR A 108 3.49 -3.29 23.94
CA TYR A 108 3.03 -2.37 24.98
C TYR A 108 4.01 -2.32 26.16
N HIS A 109 4.45 -3.47 26.66
CA HIS A 109 5.43 -3.54 27.75
C HIS A 109 6.86 -3.45 27.25
N ASN A 110 7.14 -3.79 25.99
CA ASN A 110 8.47 -3.92 25.41
C ASN A 110 8.87 -2.79 24.47
N ALA A 111 8.20 -1.62 24.51
CA ALA A 111 8.47 -0.49 23.61
C ALA A 111 9.96 -0.08 23.57
N ALA A 112 10.68 -0.18 24.69
CA ALA A 112 12.11 0.11 24.74
C ALA A 112 12.95 -0.91 23.96
N ALA A 113 12.57 -2.18 23.95
CA ALA A 113 13.23 -3.23 23.15
C ALA A 113 12.94 -3.03 21.66
N ASP A 114 11.73 -2.65 21.31
CA ASP A 114 11.33 -2.36 19.94
C ASP A 114 12.13 -1.18 19.37
N VAL A 115 12.25 -0.08 20.12
CA VAL A 115 13.04 1.08 19.68
C VAL A 115 14.53 0.73 19.56
N ARG A 116 15.05 -0.16 20.42
CA ARG A 116 16.43 -0.67 20.24
C ARG A 116 16.58 -1.45 18.94
N ALA A 117 15.61 -2.32 18.60
CA ALA A 117 15.61 -3.08 17.34
C ALA A 117 15.53 -2.15 16.12
N ILE A 118 14.66 -1.14 16.15
CA ILE A 118 14.53 -0.10 15.12
C ILE A 118 15.86 0.63 14.92
N ARG A 119 16.50 1.05 16.01
CA ARG A 119 17.80 1.73 15.97
C ARG A 119 18.90 0.82 15.41
N GLN A 120 18.93 -0.45 15.78
CA GLN A 120 19.89 -1.44 15.25
C GLN A 120 19.69 -1.70 13.76
N LEU A 121 18.45 -1.60 13.26
CA LEU A 121 18.13 -1.73 11.85
C LEU A 121 18.71 -0.57 11.03
N GLY A 122 18.83 0.62 11.63
CA GLY A 122 19.41 1.81 11.00
C GLY A 122 18.42 2.59 10.14
N VAL A 123 17.12 2.36 10.28
CA VAL A 123 16.08 3.11 9.58
C VAL A 123 15.98 4.55 10.08
N SER A 124 15.57 5.45 9.21
CA SER A 124 15.32 6.86 9.53
C SER A 124 13.89 7.10 10.04
N HIS A 125 12.95 6.21 9.71
CA HIS A 125 11.55 6.36 10.06
C HIS A 125 10.95 5.07 10.62
N TYR A 126 9.98 5.21 11.50
CA TYR A 126 9.19 4.10 12.01
C TYR A 126 7.70 4.38 11.83
N ARG A 127 7.03 3.50 11.08
CA ARG A 127 5.59 3.55 10.89
C ARG A 127 4.90 2.67 11.93
N PHE A 128 3.95 3.24 12.67
CA PHE A 128 3.11 2.50 13.60
C PHE A 128 1.69 3.07 13.60
N SER A 129 0.72 2.29 14.07
CA SER A 129 -0.63 2.79 14.27
C SER A 129 -0.92 3.09 15.74
N LEU A 130 -1.81 4.04 15.97
CA LEU A 130 -2.43 4.23 17.27
C LEU A 130 -3.56 3.22 17.43
N SER A 131 -3.70 2.62 18.61
CA SER A 131 -4.90 1.86 18.93
C SER A 131 -5.99 2.83 19.38
N TRP A 132 -7.00 3.01 18.53
CA TRP A 132 -8.13 3.89 18.85
C TRP A 132 -8.80 3.49 20.18
N PRO A 133 -9.13 2.18 20.45
CA PRO A 133 -9.72 1.79 21.73
C PRO A 133 -8.77 1.91 22.92
N ARG A 134 -7.47 2.11 22.72
CA ARG A 134 -6.54 2.44 23.81
C ARG A 134 -6.59 3.92 24.19
N ILE A 135 -6.89 4.79 23.23
CA ILE A 135 -7.02 6.24 23.46
C ILE A 135 -8.45 6.58 23.89
N PHE A 136 -9.45 6.07 23.19
CA PHE A 136 -10.89 6.22 23.50
C PHE A 136 -11.56 4.85 23.60
N PRO A 137 -11.62 4.24 24.79
CA PRO A 137 -12.16 2.91 25.01
C PRO A 137 -13.55 2.66 24.41
N ASN A 138 -14.46 3.63 24.46
CA ASN A 138 -15.79 3.56 23.84
C ASN A 138 -15.86 4.26 22.46
N GLY A 139 -14.71 4.68 21.92
CA GLY A 139 -14.56 5.31 20.61
C GLY A 139 -14.79 6.81 20.58
N THR A 140 -15.19 7.44 21.66
CA THR A 140 -15.50 8.88 21.74
C THR A 140 -14.66 9.61 22.78
N ARG A 141 -14.55 10.93 22.64
CA ARG A 141 -13.76 11.80 23.53
C ARG A 141 -14.16 11.71 25.01
N GLY A 142 -15.42 11.40 25.29
CA GLY A 142 -15.92 11.21 26.65
C GLY A 142 -15.32 10.02 27.40
N SER A 143 -14.64 9.11 26.69
CA SER A 143 -13.94 7.96 27.28
C SER A 143 -12.42 8.09 27.19
N LEU A 144 -11.89 9.31 27.19
CA LEU A 144 -10.45 9.53 27.10
C LEU A 144 -9.67 8.72 28.15
N ASN A 145 -8.74 7.91 27.68
CA ASN A 145 -7.84 7.12 28.50
C ASN A 145 -6.44 7.74 28.53
N GLU A 146 -6.14 8.43 29.60
CA GLU A 146 -4.84 9.10 29.79
C GLU A 146 -3.66 8.12 29.87
N ALA A 147 -3.87 6.87 30.31
CA ALA A 147 -2.80 5.87 30.31
C ALA A 147 -2.38 5.50 28.87
N GLY A 148 -3.35 5.32 27.98
CA GLY A 148 -3.08 5.09 26.58
C GLY A 148 -2.37 6.27 25.91
N VAL A 149 -2.75 7.50 26.23
CA VAL A 149 -2.09 8.71 25.73
C VAL A 149 -0.64 8.78 26.24
N ARG A 150 -0.41 8.50 27.53
CA ARG A 150 0.96 8.47 28.09
C ARG A 150 1.84 7.42 27.41
N TYR A 151 1.30 6.24 27.09
CA TYR A 151 2.03 5.21 26.35
C TYR A 151 2.56 5.73 25.02
N TYR A 152 1.71 6.34 24.19
CA TYR A 152 2.15 6.85 22.88
C TYR A 152 3.10 8.05 23.00
N ARG A 153 2.89 8.94 23.97
CA ARG A 153 3.88 10.01 24.25
C ARG A 153 5.24 9.43 24.64
N GLY A 154 5.24 8.37 25.46
CA GLY A 154 6.48 7.66 25.83
C GLY A 154 7.16 7.01 24.62
N LEU A 155 6.41 6.40 23.71
CA LEU A 155 6.94 5.83 22.47
C LEU A 155 7.55 6.93 21.58
N LEU A 156 6.84 8.04 21.37
CA LEU A 156 7.31 9.18 20.58
C LEU A 156 8.60 9.79 21.17
N ALA A 157 8.67 9.95 22.49
CA ALA A 157 9.87 10.42 23.16
C ALA A 157 11.08 9.49 22.92
N ARG A 158 10.90 8.17 23.03
CA ARG A 158 11.95 7.19 22.76
C ARG A 158 12.40 7.19 21.29
N LEU A 159 11.48 7.37 20.34
CA LEU A 159 11.83 7.50 18.93
C LEU A 159 12.64 8.75 18.67
N LYS A 160 12.27 9.87 19.29
CA LYS A 160 13.00 11.13 19.20
C LYS A 160 14.43 11.01 19.76
N GLU A 161 14.60 10.37 20.91
CA GLU A 161 15.92 10.05 21.49
C GLU A 161 16.74 9.15 20.54
N ALA A 162 16.09 8.21 19.88
CA ALA A 162 16.72 7.33 18.89
C ALA A 162 16.98 8.01 17.54
N ARG A 163 16.53 9.25 17.34
CA ARG A 163 16.58 10.00 16.06
C ARG A 163 15.85 9.28 14.93
N VAL A 164 14.71 8.70 15.24
CA VAL A 164 13.83 8.02 14.29
C VAL A 164 12.53 8.81 14.17
N GLU A 165 12.20 9.25 12.98
CA GLU A 165 10.99 10.02 12.71
C GLU A 165 9.75 9.12 12.70
N PRO A 166 8.65 9.50 13.37
CA PRO A 166 7.43 8.73 13.37
C PRO A 166 6.61 8.97 12.09
N VAL A 167 6.03 7.88 11.55
CA VAL A 167 4.94 7.89 10.58
C VAL A 167 3.73 7.25 11.25
N VAL A 168 2.72 8.04 11.60
CA VAL A 168 1.64 7.59 12.48
C VAL A 168 0.37 7.32 11.69
N THR A 169 -0.20 6.13 11.87
CA THR A 169 -1.51 5.75 11.32
C THR A 169 -2.57 5.89 12.40
N LEU A 170 -3.65 6.65 12.13
CA LEU A 170 -4.73 6.87 13.07
C LEU A 170 -5.61 5.62 13.24
N TYR A 171 -5.96 4.96 12.12
CA TYR A 171 -6.82 3.78 12.10
C TYR A 171 -6.24 2.67 11.23
N HIS A 172 -5.90 1.55 11.87
CA HIS A 172 -5.39 0.35 11.22
C HIS A 172 -6.24 -0.87 11.61
N TRP A 173 -7.54 -0.80 11.27
CA TRP A 173 -8.56 -1.84 11.34
C TRP A 173 -9.08 -2.17 12.74
N ASP A 174 -8.54 -1.58 13.79
CA ASP A 174 -8.89 -1.81 15.19
C ASP A 174 -9.92 -0.79 15.71
N LEU A 175 -11.09 -0.75 15.06
CA LEU A 175 -12.21 0.09 15.49
C LEU A 175 -12.63 -0.28 16.94
N PRO A 176 -12.88 0.69 17.83
CA PRO A 176 -13.50 0.40 19.13
C PRO A 176 -14.81 -0.37 18.97
N ASP A 177 -14.91 -1.53 19.63
CA ASP A 177 -16.08 -2.41 19.50
C ASP A 177 -17.39 -1.72 19.90
N ALA A 178 -17.33 -0.84 20.87
CA ALA A 178 -18.46 0.00 21.26
C ALA A 178 -19.05 0.84 20.11
N LEU A 179 -18.24 1.27 19.12
CA LEU A 179 -18.75 1.97 17.94
C LEU A 179 -19.44 1.00 16.97
N GLN A 180 -18.91 -0.21 16.84
CA GLN A 180 -19.54 -1.25 16.04
C GLN A 180 -20.88 -1.64 16.63
N GLN A 181 -20.97 -1.84 17.94
CA GLN A 181 -22.20 -2.23 18.64
C GLN A 181 -23.27 -1.13 18.62
N ARG A 182 -22.91 0.12 18.86
CA ARG A 182 -23.88 1.22 18.96
C ARG A 182 -24.31 1.79 17.62
N LEU A 183 -23.37 1.91 16.68
CA LEU A 183 -23.58 2.62 15.41
C LEU A 183 -23.57 1.70 14.19
N GLY A 184 -23.20 0.42 14.35
CA GLY A 184 -22.90 -0.45 13.20
C GLY A 184 -21.54 -0.15 12.56
N GLY A 185 -20.66 0.54 13.28
CA GLY A 185 -19.33 0.91 12.78
C GLY A 185 -19.40 1.74 11.50
N TRP A 186 -18.54 1.44 10.55
CA TRP A 186 -18.43 2.19 9.27
C TRP A 186 -19.66 2.13 8.35
N THR A 187 -20.71 1.42 8.74
CA THR A 187 -21.99 1.44 8.01
C THR A 187 -22.78 2.72 8.25
N ASN A 188 -22.50 3.42 9.35
CA ASN A 188 -23.21 4.62 9.78
C ASN A 188 -22.47 5.89 9.30
N PRO A 189 -23.14 6.82 8.61
CA PRO A 189 -22.55 8.10 8.20
C PRO A 189 -22.01 8.95 9.36
N ASP A 190 -22.56 8.84 10.57
CA ASP A 190 -22.10 9.58 11.76
C ASP A 190 -20.64 9.25 12.12
N MET A 191 -20.12 8.13 11.64
CA MET A 191 -18.72 7.77 11.80
C MET A 191 -17.74 8.79 11.22
N VAL A 192 -18.18 9.61 10.27
CA VAL A 192 -17.38 10.70 9.71
C VAL A 192 -16.99 11.69 10.82
N GLU A 193 -17.97 12.13 11.59
CA GLU A 193 -17.77 13.07 12.68
C GLU A 193 -17.04 12.43 13.87
N VAL A 194 -17.38 11.19 14.20
CA VAL A 194 -16.72 10.43 15.27
C VAL A 194 -15.23 10.25 14.95
N PHE A 195 -14.89 9.91 13.72
CA PHE A 195 -13.50 9.77 13.30
C PHE A 195 -12.76 11.11 13.22
N ARG A 196 -13.43 12.16 12.76
CA ARG A 196 -12.89 13.52 12.78
C ARG A 196 -12.51 13.95 14.20
N ASP A 197 -13.37 13.71 15.17
CA ASP A 197 -13.11 14.07 16.57
C ASP A 197 -11.96 13.27 17.19
N TYR A 198 -11.82 12.00 16.83
CA TYR A 198 -10.67 11.18 17.20
C TYR A 198 -9.38 11.71 16.56
N ALA A 199 -9.41 11.98 15.26
CA ALA A 199 -8.27 12.52 14.54
C ALA A 199 -7.83 13.89 15.08
N ASP A 200 -8.79 14.80 15.36
CA ASP A 200 -8.54 16.10 15.97
C ASP A 200 -7.82 15.97 17.32
N TYR A 201 -8.29 15.03 18.17
CA TYR A 201 -7.62 14.77 19.43
C TYR A 201 -6.17 14.30 19.21
N CYS A 202 -5.95 13.35 18.31
CA CYS A 202 -4.63 12.81 18.04
C CYS A 202 -3.68 13.87 17.47
N PHE A 203 -4.12 14.70 16.55
CA PHE A 203 -3.34 15.82 16.00
C PHE A 203 -2.94 16.81 17.09
N ARG A 204 -3.85 17.11 18.00
CA ARG A 204 -3.58 18.00 19.13
C ARG A 204 -2.60 17.39 20.12
N ALA A 205 -2.76 16.09 20.45
CA ALA A 205 -2.00 15.42 21.49
C ALA A 205 -0.58 15.03 21.10
N PHE A 206 -0.36 14.74 19.79
CA PHE A 206 0.87 14.14 19.29
C PHE A 206 1.50 14.90 18.11
N GLY A 207 0.81 15.84 17.51
CA GLY A 207 1.19 16.42 16.23
C GLY A 207 2.44 17.31 16.26
N ASP A 208 2.88 17.74 17.43
CA ASP A 208 4.12 18.50 17.55
C ASP A 208 5.37 17.60 17.34
N ASP A 209 5.22 16.28 17.58
CA ASP A 209 6.27 15.28 17.37
C ASP A 209 6.06 14.44 16.08
N VAL A 210 4.94 14.62 15.36
CA VAL A 210 4.60 13.80 14.20
C VAL A 210 4.47 14.64 12.93
N ARG A 211 5.27 14.31 11.91
CA ARG A 211 5.27 14.99 10.60
C ARG A 211 4.51 14.25 9.52
N TRP A 212 4.30 12.94 9.68
CA TRP A 212 3.67 12.08 8.68
C TRP A 212 2.49 11.34 9.28
N TRP A 213 1.30 11.67 8.77
CA TRP A 213 0.06 11.08 9.22
C TRP A 213 -0.60 10.24 8.12
N ILE A 214 -1.05 9.06 8.49
CA ILE A 214 -1.95 8.24 7.69
C ILE A 214 -3.26 8.17 8.45
N THR A 215 -4.36 8.60 7.83
CA THR A 215 -5.67 8.59 8.49
C THR A 215 -6.20 7.16 8.62
N ILE A 216 -6.27 6.46 7.49
CA ILE A 216 -6.83 5.12 7.38
C ILE A 216 -5.85 4.25 6.58
N ASP A 217 -5.54 3.07 7.10
CA ASP A 217 -4.79 2.06 6.37
C ASP A 217 -5.74 1.17 5.57
N ASN A 218 -5.44 1.03 4.29
CA ASN A 218 -6.09 0.13 3.35
C ASN A 218 -7.63 0.09 3.48
N PRO A 219 -8.33 1.16 3.10
CA PRO A 219 -9.78 1.25 3.20
C PRO A 219 -10.50 0.18 2.39
N PHE A 220 -9.89 -0.35 1.33
CA PHE A 220 -10.44 -1.46 0.55
C PHE A 220 -10.64 -2.71 1.40
N VAL A 221 -9.65 -3.08 2.23
CA VAL A 221 -9.77 -4.24 3.14
C VAL A 221 -10.89 -4.00 4.15
N VAL A 222 -10.96 -2.81 4.74
CA VAL A 222 -12.03 -2.46 5.67
C VAL A 222 -13.38 -2.63 5.00
N ALA A 223 -13.61 -1.96 3.88
CA ALA A 223 -14.91 -1.97 3.21
C ALA A 223 -15.26 -3.35 2.64
N ARG A 224 -14.34 -3.94 1.84
CA ARG A 224 -14.64 -5.19 1.11
C ARG A 224 -14.58 -6.42 1.99
N HIS A 225 -13.57 -6.52 2.85
CA HIS A 225 -13.34 -7.72 3.65
C HIS A 225 -13.96 -7.66 5.04
N GLY A 226 -14.08 -6.48 5.63
CA GLY A 226 -14.75 -6.29 6.91
C GLY A 226 -16.28 -6.26 6.81
N TYR A 227 -16.80 -5.56 5.81
CA TYR A 227 -18.24 -5.32 5.64
C TYR A 227 -18.85 -5.90 4.35
N GLY A 228 -18.18 -6.84 3.73
CA GLY A 228 -18.68 -7.51 2.54
C GLY A 228 -18.50 -9.02 2.59
N THR A 229 -17.25 -9.49 2.60
CA THR A 229 -16.96 -10.92 2.68
C THR A 229 -16.96 -11.46 4.10
N GLY A 230 -16.78 -10.60 5.08
CA GLY A 230 -16.69 -10.98 6.48
C GLY A 230 -15.46 -11.81 6.86
N VAL A 231 -14.40 -11.81 6.03
CA VAL A 231 -13.16 -12.59 6.28
C VAL A 231 -12.29 -11.94 7.35
N VAL A 232 -12.44 -10.64 7.56
CA VAL A 232 -11.77 -9.88 8.61
C VAL A 232 -12.80 -9.16 9.48
N ALA A 233 -12.37 -8.67 10.65
CA ALA A 233 -13.24 -7.91 11.54
C ALA A 233 -13.88 -6.70 10.85
N PRO A 234 -15.14 -6.38 11.14
CA PRO A 234 -16.04 -6.98 12.13
C PRO A 234 -16.78 -8.25 11.66
N GLY A 235 -16.50 -8.78 10.47
CA GLY A 235 -17.10 -10.01 9.99
C GLY A 235 -18.49 -9.87 9.35
N VAL A 236 -18.89 -8.66 9.01
CA VAL A 236 -20.22 -8.39 8.41
C VAL A 236 -20.27 -8.88 6.97
N LYS A 237 -21.35 -9.58 6.61
CA LYS A 237 -21.58 -10.18 5.28
C LYS A 237 -23.06 -10.24 4.96
N GLY A 238 -23.39 -10.52 3.69
CA GLY A 238 -24.76 -10.76 3.24
C GLY A 238 -25.36 -9.62 2.41
N ASP A 239 -24.89 -8.39 2.55
CA ASP A 239 -25.31 -7.26 1.70
C ASP A 239 -24.20 -6.93 0.68
N PRO A 240 -24.42 -7.17 -0.62
CA PRO A 240 -23.40 -6.95 -1.64
C PRO A 240 -23.09 -5.47 -1.90
N ASP A 241 -23.97 -4.56 -1.46
CA ASP A 241 -23.82 -3.11 -1.67
C ASP A 241 -23.22 -2.40 -0.47
N LEU A 242 -23.20 -3.06 0.69
CA LEU A 242 -22.68 -2.51 1.93
C LEU A 242 -21.21 -2.05 1.81
N PRO A 243 -20.30 -2.80 1.15
CA PRO A 243 -18.92 -2.35 0.98
C PRO A 243 -18.80 -0.97 0.33
N PHE A 244 -19.65 -0.67 -0.65
CA PHE A 244 -19.60 0.61 -1.37
C PHE A 244 -20.08 1.77 -0.49
N ARG A 245 -21.10 1.53 0.34
CA ARG A 245 -21.54 2.51 1.36
C ARG A 245 -20.44 2.76 2.41
N VAL A 246 -19.83 1.69 2.91
CA VAL A 246 -18.70 1.78 3.84
C VAL A 246 -17.52 2.54 3.23
N GLY A 247 -17.14 2.22 2.00
CA GLY A 247 -16.07 2.94 1.30
C GLY A 247 -16.36 4.44 1.13
N HIS A 248 -17.63 4.79 0.89
CA HIS A 248 -18.07 6.19 0.83
C HIS A 248 -17.89 6.91 2.18
N VAL A 249 -18.28 6.27 3.29
CA VAL A 249 -18.09 6.83 4.65
C VAL A 249 -16.60 6.98 5.00
N LEU A 250 -15.78 5.98 4.64
CA LEU A 250 -14.31 6.04 4.87
C LEU A 250 -13.66 7.21 4.11
N LEU A 251 -14.06 7.46 2.86
CA LEU A 251 -13.57 8.59 2.08
C LEU A 251 -13.93 9.93 2.74
N LYS A 252 -15.18 10.08 3.17
CA LYS A 252 -15.65 11.30 3.85
C LYS A 252 -14.96 11.50 5.20
N ALA A 253 -14.77 10.44 5.97
CA ALA A 253 -14.06 10.48 7.26
C ALA A 253 -12.60 10.91 7.07
N HIS A 254 -11.92 10.37 6.05
CA HIS A 254 -10.57 10.81 5.70
C HIS A 254 -10.52 12.31 5.37
N ALA A 255 -11.39 12.77 4.49
CA ALA A 255 -11.42 14.18 4.09
C ALA A 255 -11.71 15.11 5.27
N ALA A 256 -12.66 14.72 6.14
CA ALA A 256 -12.97 15.48 7.35
C ALA A 256 -11.75 15.60 8.29
N ALA A 257 -10.99 14.51 8.47
CA ALA A 257 -9.75 14.51 9.24
C ALA A 257 -8.67 15.38 8.58
N TRP A 258 -8.48 15.27 7.25
CA TRP A 258 -7.50 16.08 6.51
C TRP A 258 -7.82 17.57 6.61
N HIS A 259 -9.06 17.97 6.39
CA HIS A 259 -9.50 19.37 6.52
C HIS A 259 -9.37 19.90 7.95
N THR A 260 -9.58 19.05 8.95
CA THR A 260 -9.36 19.41 10.35
C THR A 260 -7.88 19.68 10.61
N TYR A 261 -6.99 18.82 10.09
CA TYR A 261 -5.55 19.06 10.18
C TYR A 261 -5.14 20.33 9.46
N ASP A 262 -5.60 20.52 8.24
CA ASP A 262 -5.25 21.66 7.40
C ASP A 262 -5.61 22.99 8.04
N ARG A 263 -6.85 23.10 8.55
CA ARG A 263 -7.37 24.33 9.18
C ARG A 263 -6.74 24.62 10.54
N ASN A 264 -6.57 23.59 11.39
CA ASN A 264 -6.29 23.81 12.82
C ASN A 264 -4.81 23.61 13.18
N TYR A 265 -4.08 22.79 12.43
CA TYR A 265 -2.77 22.30 12.88
C TYR A 265 -1.64 22.52 11.88
N ARG A 266 -1.90 22.46 10.57
CA ARG A 266 -0.85 22.46 9.53
C ARG A 266 0.10 23.64 9.67
N ARG A 267 -0.41 24.85 9.90
CA ARG A 267 0.43 26.05 10.02
C ARG A 267 1.45 25.95 11.15
N ARG A 268 1.08 25.34 12.27
CA ARG A 268 1.94 25.20 13.46
C ARG A 268 2.84 23.96 13.36
N GLN A 269 2.25 22.84 12.99
CA GLN A 269 2.93 21.54 13.06
C GLN A 269 3.72 21.21 11.80
N GLY A 270 3.35 21.76 10.63
CA GLY A 270 4.05 21.56 9.36
C GLY A 270 4.03 20.12 8.84
N GLY A 271 3.11 19.28 9.34
CA GLY A 271 3.00 17.87 8.96
C GLY A 271 2.22 17.67 7.65
N ARG A 272 2.16 16.42 7.23
CA ARG A 272 1.51 15.94 6.02
C ARG A 272 0.54 14.82 6.37
N VAL A 273 -0.62 14.82 5.72
CA VAL A 273 -1.71 13.87 5.98
C VAL A 273 -2.10 13.18 4.69
N SER A 274 -2.23 11.87 4.71
CA SER A 274 -2.73 11.08 3.58
C SER A 274 -3.48 9.84 4.05
N MET A 275 -3.96 9.06 3.10
CA MET A 275 -4.53 7.72 3.28
C MET A 275 -3.57 6.70 2.67
N ALA A 276 -3.32 5.58 3.33
CA ALA A 276 -2.54 4.50 2.74
C ALA A 276 -3.46 3.56 1.94
N LEU A 277 -3.16 3.45 0.66
CA LEU A 277 -3.93 2.66 -0.29
C LEU A 277 -3.19 1.36 -0.60
N ALA A 278 -3.90 0.24 -0.63
CA ALA A 278 -3.31 -1.00 -1.10
C ALA A 278 -3.67 -1.29 -2.54
N SER A 279 -2.77 -1.91 -3.23
CA SER A 279 -3.00 -2.44 -4.57
C SER A 279 -2.09 -3.61 -4.88
N HIS A 280 -2.55 -4.42 -5.80
CA HIS A 280 -1.74 -5.37 -6.55
C HIS A 280 -1.56 -4.84 -7.96
N TRP A 281 -0.56 -5.32 -8.68
CA TRP A 281 -0.46 -5.09 -10.11
C TRP A 281 -1.14 -6.23 -10.85
N VAL A 282 -2.01 -5.89 -11.80
CA VAL A 282 -2.71 -6.88 -12.63
C VAL A 282 -2.21 -6.74 -14.06
N ARG A 283 -1.69 -7.83 -14.63
CA ARG A 283 -1.27 -7.84 -16.04
C ARG A 283 -2.04 -8.89 -16.83
N PRO A 284 -2.40 -8.63 -18.09
CA PRO A 284 -3.04 -9.61 -18.92
C PRO A 284 -2.06 -10.71 -19.32
N ARG A 285 -2.50 -11.96 -19.33
CA ARG A 285 -1.71 -13.06 -19.88
C ARG A 285 -1.55 -12.96 -21.40
N ARG A 286 -2.54 -12.35 -22.06
CA ARG A 286 -2.53 -12.06 -23.50
C ARG A 286 -2.85 -10.59 -23.73
N MET A 287 -2.10 -9.92 -24.60
CA MET A 287 -2.24 -8.51 -24.93
C MET A 287 -3.42 -8.26 -25.88
N ARG A 288 -4.64 -8.53 -25.42
CA ARG A 288 -5.88 -8.20 -26.13
C ARG A 288 -6.51 -6.95 -25.53
N ALA A 289 -7.18 -6.14 -26.34
CA ALA A 289 -7.82 -4.91 -25.88
C ALA A 289 -8.83 -5.15 -24.75
N GLU A 290 -9.56 -6.25 -24.79
CA GLU A 290 -10.52 -6.66 -23.76
C GLU A 290 -9.80 -7.01 -22.45
N SER A 291 -8.77 -7.85 -22.51
CA SER A 291 -7.98 -8.22 -21.33
C SER A 291 -7.32 -6.99 -20.67
N LEU A 292 -6.88 -6.02 -21.47
CA LEU A 292 -6.33 -4.76 -20.97
C LEU A 292 -7.39 -3.92 -20.27
N ARG A 293 -8.60 -3.82 -20.84
CA ARG A 293 -9.73 -3.12 -20.19
C ARG A 293 -10.10 -3.76 -18.87
N GLU A 294 -10.13 -5.09 -18.80
CA GLU A 294 -10.45 -5.80 -17.58
C GLU A 294 -9.36 -5.62 -16.50
N CYS A 295 -8.09 -5.68 -16.87
CA CYS A 295 -6.99 -5.38 -15.94
C CYS A 295 -7.08 -3.94 -15.41
N GLN A 296 -7.32 -2.96 -16.28
CA GLN A 296 -7.50 -1.58 -15.89
C GLN A 296 -8.70 -1.42 -14.95
N CYS A 297 -9.82 -2.03 -15.29
CA CYS A 297 -11.03 -1.98 -14.48
C CYS A 297 -10.84 -2.65 -13.11
N SER A 298 -10.09 -3.75 -13.04
CA SER A 298 -9.72 -4.40 -11.78
C SER A 298 -8.88 -3.47 -10.89
N LEU A 299 -7.90 -2.77 -11.47
CA LEU A 299 -7.12 -1.77 -10.74
C LEU A 299 -7.98 -0.59 -10.27
N GLU A 300 -8.93 -0.15 -11.09
CA GLU A 300 -9.88 0.90 -10.72
C GLU A 300 -10.78 0.49 -9.55
N HIS A 301 -11.20 -0.78 -9.47
CA HIS A 301 -12.02 -1.28 -8.35
C HIS A 301 -11.27 -1.41 -7.03
N VAL A 302 -9.96 -1.61 -7.04
CA VAL A 302 -9.16 -1.77 -5.81
C VAL A 302 -8.50 -0.44 -5.42
N LEU A 303 -7.63 0.07 -6.27
CA LEU A 303 -6.87 1.29 -6.03
C LEU A 303 -7.67 2.54 -6.40
N GLY A 304 -8.24 2.55 -7.60
CA GLY A 304 -8.96 3.69 -8.17
C GLY A 304 -10.17 4.10 -7.34
N TRP A 305 -10.84 3.15 -6.68
CA TRP A 305 -11.98 3.40 -5.80
C TRP A 305 -11.71 4.53 -4.79
N PHE A 306 -10.53 4.52 -4.19
CA PHE A 306 -10.11 5.54 -3.22
C PHE A 306 -9.16 6.59 -3.84
N ALA A 307 -8.30 6.19 -4.76
CA ALA A 307 -7.36 7.11 -5.39
C ALA A 307 -8.05 8.13 -6.31
N GLY A 308 -9.10 7.73 -7.04
CA GLY A 308 -9.85 8.63 -7.92
C GLY A 308 -10.41 9.85 -7.20
N PRO A 309 -11.21 9.65 -6.12
CA PRO A 309 -11.76 10.76 -5.34
C PRO A 309 -10.71 11.66 -4.70
N LEU A 310 -9.58 11.10 -4.22
CA LEU A 310 -8.58 11.87 -3.48
C LEU A 310 -7.56 12.58 -4.37
N PHE A 311 -7.07 11.90 -5.40
CA PHE A 311 -5.96 12.37 -6.25
C PHE A 311 -6.40 12.79 -7.66
N GLY A 312 -7.60 12.37 -8.08
CA GLY A 312 -8.15 12.63 -9.40
C GLY A 312 -9.06 13.85 -9.47
N ASP A 313 -10.22 13.65 -10.05
CA ASP A 313 -11.25 14.69 -10.25
C ASP A 313 -12.23 14.83 -9.08
N GLY A 314 -12.07 14.05 -8.04
CA GLY A 314 -12.96 14.00 -6.88
C GLY A 314 -14.07 12.95 -6.99
N ASP A 315 -14.12 12.20 -8.09
CA ASP A 315 -15.18 11.23 -8.35
C ASP A 315 -14.65 9.79 -8.45
N TYR A 316 -15.56 8.85 -8.39
CA TYR A 316 -15.25 7.44 -8.58
C TYR A 316 -14.82 7.13 -10.02
N PRO A 317 -13.97 6.12 -10.24
CA PRO A 317 -13.56 5.70 -11.58
C PRO A 317 -14.72 5.36 -12.50
N ALA A 318 -14.57 5.71 -13.78
CA ALA A 318 -15.62 5.52 -14.77
C ALA A 318 -16.07 4.05 -14.92
N CYS A 319 -15.12 3.10 -14.83
CA CYS A 319 -15.45 1.68 -14.87
C CYS A 319 -16.31 1.24 -13.68
N MET A 320 -16.00 1.73 -12.47
CA MET A 320 -16.84 1.43 -11.30
C MET A 320 -18.25 1.96 -11.47
N LYS A 321 -18.40 3.23 -11.88
CA LYS A 321 -19.72 3.84 -12.13
C LYS A 321 -20.51 3.07 -13.18
N ALA A 322 -19.87 2.66 -14.27
CA ALA A 322 -20.51 1.92 -15.34
C ALA A 322 -20.95 0.51 -14.91
N ARG A 323 -20.18 -0.17 -14.07
CA ARG A 323 -20.47 -1.53 -13.61
C ARG A 323 -21.45 -1.60 -12.46
N LEU A 324 -21.33 -0.68 -11.52
CA LEU A 324 -22.09 -0.72 -10.28
C LEU A 324 -23.39 0.07 -10.36
N GLY A 325 -23.47 1.09 -11.22
CA GLY A 325 -24.68 1.91 -11.35
C GLY A 325 -25.14 2.47 -10.00
N ALA A 326 -26.40 2.25 -9.66
CA ALA A 326 -27.03 2.72 -8.41
C ALA A 326 -26.49 2.05 -7.14
N ARG A 327 -25.75 0.95 -7.24
CA ARG A 327 -25.09 0.28 -6.11
C ARG A 327 -23.95 1.12 -5.51
N LEU A 328 -23.33 1.97 -6.32
CA LEU A 328 -22.28 2.89 -5.90
C LEU A 328 -22.91 4.21 -5.46
N PRO A 329 -22.74 4.65 -4.19
CA PRO A 329 -23.26 5.94 -3.75
C PRO A 329 -22.75 7.07 -4.64
N ALA A 330 -23.64 7.95 -5.10
CA ALA A 330 -23.25 9.09 -5.91
C ALA A 330 -22.49 10.12 -5.08
N LEU A 331 -21.46 10.72 -5.66
CA LEU A 331 -20.77 11.87 -5.09
C LEU A 331 -21.32 13.14 -5.74
N GLY A 332 -21.95 14.01 -4.94
CA GLY A 332 -22.39 15.34 -5.37
C GLY A 332 -21.20 16.27 -5.64
N ASP A 333 -21.45 17.37 -6.33
CA ASP A 333 -20.37 18.33 -6.67
C ASP A 333 -19.67 18.93 -5.46
N GLU A 334 -20.37 19.11 -4.35
CA GLU A 334 -19.79 19.58 -3.09
C GLU A 334 -18.89 18.52 -2.48
N GLU A 335 -19.35 17.27 -2.44
CA GLU A 335 -18.55 16.15 -1.90
C GLU A 335 -17.30 15.89 -2.74
N ARG A 336 -17.40 15.99 -4.08
CA ARG A 336 -16.23 15.87 -4.97
C ARG A 336 -15.21 16.97 -4.69
N ARG A 337 -15.66 18.22 -4.50
CA ARG A 337 -14.76 19.31 -4.13
C ARG A 337 -14.15 19.11 -2.75
N HIS A 338 -14.90 18.52 -1.82
CA HIS A 338 -14.44 18.26 -0.46
C HIS A 338 -13.42 17.12 -0.39
N LEU A 339 -13.54 16.11 -1.24
CA LEU A 339 -12.62 14.95 -1.33
C LEU A 339 -11.35 15.28 -2.10
N ARG A 340 -11.48 16.02 -3.19
CA ARG A 340 -10.39 16.26 -4.12
C ARG A 340 -9.22 17.00 -3.46
N GLY A 341 -8.02 16.40 -3.55
CA GLY A 341 -6.77 16.99 -3.06
C GLY A 341 -6.56 16.83 -1.55
N THR A 342 -7.36 16.03 -0.87
CA THR A 342 -7.21 15.79 0.58
C THR A 342 -6.10 14.77 0.92
N ALA A 343 -5.03 14.70 0.13
CA ALA A 343 -3.88 13.86 0.39
C ALA A 343 -2.59 14.61 0.00
N ASP A 344 -1.65 14.69 0.94
CA ASP A 344 -0.41 15.44 0.76
C ASP A 344 0.71 14.58 0.11
N PHE A 345 0.54 13.27 0.11
CA PHE A 345 1.44 12.30 -0.52
C PHE A 345 0.67 11.03 -0.91
N PHE A 346 1.19 10.30 -1.88
CA PHE A 346 0.64 9.01 -2.26
C PHE A 346 1.33 7.91 -1.46
N ALA A 347 0.59 7.24 -0.58
CA ALA A 347 1.07 6.10 0.18
C ALA A 347 0.50 4.81 -0.43
N LEU A 348 1.38 3.97 -0.97
CA LEU A 348 1.01 2.70 -1.60
C LEU A 348 1.52 1.51 -0.79
N SER A 349 0.61 0.67 -0.36
CA SER A 349 0.92 -0.67 0.13
C SER A 349 0.84 -1.63 -1.05
N HIS A 350 2.01 -1.92 -1.64
CA HIS A 350 2.07 -2.78 -2.82
C HIS A 350 2.25 -4.24 -2.43
N GLY A 351 1.51 -5.11 -3.09
CA GLY A 351 1.63 -6.54 -2.93
C GLY A 351 2.19 -7.25 -4.16
N ALA A 352 1.58 -8.37 -4.54
CA ALA A 352 2.04 -9.21 -5.64
C ALA A 352 1.61 -8.68 -7.01
N THR A 353 2.30 -9.11 -8.05
CA THR A 353 1.84 -9.00 -9.44
C THR A 353 0.99 -10.21 -9.79
N LEU A 354 -0.24 -9.97 -10.24
CA LEU A 354 -1.20 -10.99 -10.63
C LEU A 354 -1.27 -11.09 -12.15
N SER A 355 -1.27 -12.31 -12.67
CA SER A 355 -1.46 -12.55 -14.11
C SER A 355 -2.93 -12.93 -14.36
N PHE A 356 -3.62 -12.12 -15.15
CA PHE A 356 -5.04 -12.28 -15.46
C PHE A 356 -5.25 -12.98 -16.81
N GLN A 357 -6.14 -13.97 -16.83
CA GLN A 357 -6.60 -14.63 -18.04
C GLN A 357 -8.13 -14.68 -18.04
N LEU A 358 -8.77 -14.12 -19.07
CA LEU A 358 -10.18 -14.41 -19.36
C LEU A 358 -10.32 -15.89 -19.71
N VAL A 359 -11.08 -16.63 -18.94
CA VAL A 359 -11.26 -18.09 -19.14
C VAL A 359 -12.36 -18.37 -20.13
N ASN A 360 -13.36 -17.51 -20.25
CA ASN A 360 -14.40 -17.52 -21.30
C ASN A 360 -14.99 -16.12 -21.44
N ASP A 361 -15.44 -15.76 -22.65
CA ASP A 361 -16.08 -14.47 -22.95
C ASP A 361 -17.44 -14.22 -22.24
N SER A 362 -17.86 -15.15 -21.39
CA SER A 362 -19.20 -15.17 -20.77
C SER A 362 -19.20 -15.09 -19.24
N LEU A 363 -18.09 -14.68 -18.59
CA LEU A 363 -18.12 -14.47 -17.14
C LEU A 363 -19.05 -13.32 -16.79
N LYS A 364 -20.20 -13.66 -16.19
CA LYS A 364 -21.14 -12.68 -15.65
C LYS A 364 -20.48 -11.93 -14.49
N PHE A 365 -20.86 -10.68 -14.31
CA PHE A 365 -20.31 -9.73 -13.33
C PHE A 365 -20.13 -10.30 -11.90
N GLY A 366 -21.04 -11.12 -11.39
CA GLY A 366 -20.93 -11.77 -10.08
C GLY A 366 -19.82 -12.82 -9.97
N GLN A 367 -19.45 -13.45 -11.10
CA GLN A 367 -18.32 -14.39 -11.13
C GLN A 367 -16.97 -13.64 -11.19
N GLN A 368 -16.97 -12.44 -11.75
CA GLN A 368 -15.81 -11.56 -11.76
C GLN A 368 -15.49 -11.07 -10.34
N GLU A 369 -16.49 -10.71 -9.54
CA GLU A 369 -16.31 -10.35 -8.13
C GLU A 369 -15.72 -11.51 -7.31
N GLU A 370 -16.18 -12.75 -7.56
CA GLU A 370 -15.63 -13.94 -6.90
C GLU A 370 -14.20 -14.24 -7.36
N LEU A 371 -13.88 -13.99 -8.62
CA LEU A 371 -12.53 -14.13 -9.16
C LEU A 371 -11.57 -13.09 -8.55
N ASP A 372 -12.00 -11.84 -8.46
CA ASP A 372 -11.25 -10.75 -7.82
C ASP A 372 -11.01 -11.03 -6.33
N LEU A 373 -11.97 -11.66 -5.67
CA LEU A 373 -11.87 -12.13 -4.29
C LEU A 373 -10.92 -13.30 -4.12
N ARG A 374 -11.00 -14.31 -4.99
CA ARG A 374 -10.08 -15.46 -4.98
C ARG A 374 -8.67 -15.01 -5.30
N MET A 375 -8.49 -14.07 -6.23
CA MET A 375 -7.20 -13.47 -6.52
C MET A 375 -6.65 -12.71 -5.30
N LEU A 376 -7.47 -11.95 -4.58
CA LEU A 376 -7.07 -11.27 -3.35
C LEU A 376 -6.75 -12.23 -2.19
N LEU A 377 -7.51 -13.32 -2.05
CA LEU A 377 -7.22 -14.37 -1.07
C LEU A 377 -5.94 -15.16 -1.43
N TYR A 378 -5.71 -15.40 -2.71
CA TYR A 378 -4.47 -16.03 -3.21
C TYR A 378 -3.27 -15.10 -3.01
N TRP A 379 -3.48 -13.79 -3.13
CA TRP A 379 -2.48 -12.77 -2.95
C TRP A 379 -1.92 -12.69 -1.53
N VAL A 380 -2.74 -12.92 -0.51
CA VAL A 380 -2.27 -13.01 0.89
C VAL A 380 -1.40 -14.25 1.12
N SER A 381 -1.43 -15.24 0.21
CA SER A 381 -0.63 -16.45 0.27
C SER A 381 0.52 -16.51 -0.74
N ALA A 382 0.58 -15.58 -1.72
CA ALA A 382 1.68 -15.56 -2.68
C ALA A 382 2.96 -15.06 -2.02
N GLU A 383 4.04 -15.75 -2.25
CA GLU A 383 5.38 -15.33 -1.83
C GLU A 383 5.70 -13.93 -2.35
N TYR A 384 6.24 -13.08 -1.47
CA TYR A 384 6.62 -11.73 -1.80
C TYR A 384 7.74 -11.74 -2.83
N ASN A 385 7.42 -11.41 -4.08
CA ASN A 385 8.42 -10.96 -5.01
C ASN A 385 8.78 -9.51 -4.64
N TRP A 386 10.02 -9.31 -4.28
CA TRP A 386 10.63 -8.10 -3.76
C TRP A 386 10.17 -6.82 -4.48
N PRO A 387 9.52 -5.87 -3.79
CA PRO A 387 9.09 -4.62 -4.38
C PRO A 387 10.27 -3.69 -4.75
N ASP A 388 11.47 -4.01 -4.31
CA ASP A 388 12.64 -3.14 -4.38
C ASP A 388 13.06 -2.78 -5.81
N ILE A 389 12.97 -3.72 -6.74
CA ILE A 389 13.29 -3.48 -8.15
C ILE A 389 12.31 -2.48 -8.77
N PHE A 390 11.03 -2.55 -8.40
CA PHE A 390 10.02 -1.63 -8.92
C PHE A 390 10.22 -0.20 -8.43
N VAL A 391 10.64 0.00 -7.19
CA VAL A 391 10.90 1.34 -6.65
C VAL A 391 12.07 2.00 -7.38
N VAL A 392 13.16 1.28 -7.61
CA VAL A 392 14.32 1.78 -8.36
C VAL A 392 13.93 2.10 -9.81
N GLN A 393 13.19 1.22 -10.47
CA GLN A 393 12.70 1.41 -11.83
C GLN A 393 11.76 2.63 -11.91
N THR A 394 10.82 2.75 -10.99
CA THR A 394 9.85 3.85 -10.93
C THR A 394 10.56 5.21 -10.80
N ILE A 395 11.63 5.29 -10.01
CA ILE A 395 12.42 6.52 -9.87
C ILE A 395 13.28 6.77 -11.12
N ALA A 396 14.03 5.76 -11.55
CA ALA A 396 15.06 5.92 -12.57
C ALA A 396 14.50 6.00 -13.99
N VAL A 397 13.43 5.26 -14.28
CA VAL A 397 12.85 5.13 -15.63
C VAL A 397 11.60 5.97 -15.79
N ASP A 398 10.70 5.94 -14.82
CA ASP A 398 9.40 6.62 -14.90
C ASP A 398 9.45 8.05 -14.36
N GLY A 399 10.54 8.43 -13.68
CA GLY A 399 10.75 9.77 -13.13
C GLY A 399 9.79 10.12 -11.98
N VAL A 400 9.22 9.12 -11.32
CA VAL A 400 8.31 9.33 -10.19
C VAL A 400 9.10 9.71 -8.95
N LYS A 401 8.66 10.75 -8.24
CA LYS A 401 9.27 11.17 -6.98
C LYS A 401 8.84 10.24 -5.84
N VAL A 402 9.49 9.09 -5.73
CA VAL A 402 9.37 8.23 -4.55
C VAL A 402 10.27 8.80 -3.45
N VAL A 403 9.69 9.05 -2.28
CA VAL A 403 10.39 9.71 -1.16
C VAL A 403 10.76 8.74 -0.04
N GLY A 404 10.22 7.53 -0.04
CA GLY A 404 10.51 6.56 1.00
C GLY A 404 9.95 5.18 0.72
N TYR A 405 10.45 4.23 1.50
CA TYR A 405 10.05 2.83 1.50
C TYR A 405 9.91 2.33 2.94
N THR A 406 8.83 1.63 3.22
CA THR A 406 8.55 1.02 4.53
C THR A 406 8.54 -0.50 4.40
N ALA A 407 9.51 -1.18 5.00
CA ALA A 407 9.49 -2.63 5.08
C ALA A 407 8.40 -3.10 6.07
N TRP A 408 7.67 -4.13 5.70
CA TRP A 408 6.68 -4.77 6.55
C TRP A 408 7.11 -6.21 6.85
N SER A 409 7.37 -6.50 8.12
CA SER A 409 7.21 -5.70 9.34
C SER A 409 8.50 -5.71 10.17
N LEU A 410 8.54 -4.88 11.22
CA LEU A 410 9.67 -4.84 12.15
C LEU A 410 9.87 -6.21 12.80
N MET A 411 8.83 -6.79 13.34
CA MET A 411 8.86 -8.06 14.07
C MET A 411 7.67 -8.93 13.72
N ASP A 412 7.78 -10.21 14.02
CA ASP A 412 6.65 -11.12 13.94
C ASP A 412 5.52 -10.65 14.86
N GLY A 413 4.29 -10.78 14.42
CA GLY A 413 3.10 -10.34 15.14
C GLY A 413 1.88 -11.15 14.73
N PHE A 414 0.72 -10.74 15.19
CA PHE A 414 -0.57 -11.32 14.80
C PHE A 414 -0.94 -10.90 13.37
N GLU A 415 -0.99 -11.87 12.44
CA GLU A 415 -1.20 -11.61 11.01
C GLU A 415 -2.68 -11.73 10.60
N TRP A 416 -3.54 -11.02 11.31
CA TRP A 416 -4.96 -10.87 11.03
C TRP A 416 -5.69 -12.24 10.92
N HIS A 417 -6.30 -12.53 9.77
CA HIS A 417 -6.96 -13.81 9.51
C HIS A 417 -6.00 -15.00 9.35
N ARG A 418 -4.69 -14.76 9.31
CA ARG A 418 -3.63 -15.79 9.32
C ARG A 418 -3.07 -16.02 10.72
N GLU A 419 -3.55 -15.28 11.70
CA GLU A 419 -3.16 -15.42 13.11
C GLU A 419 -1.63 -15.34 13.28
N CYS A 420 -1.02 -16.25 14.05
CA CYS A 420 0.44 -16.33 14.20
C CYS A 420 1.11 -17.32 13.23
N GLY A 421 0.37 -17.83 12.24
CA GLY A 421 0.86 -18.83 11.29
C GLY A 421 1.85 -18.29 10.24
N ILE A 422 1.92 -16.98 10.06
CA ILE A 422 2.84 -16.33 9.12
C ILE A 422 3.80 -15.42 9.88
N ARG A 423 5.08 -15.52 9.60
CA ARG A 423 6.14 -14.78 10.24
C ARG A 423 6.82 -13.81 9.29
N ARG A 424 6.35 -12.56 9.24
CA ARG A 424 6.81 -11.52 8.29
C ARG A 424 7.87 -10.58 8.84
N GLY A 425 8.08 -10.59 10.14
CA GLY A 425 8.99 -9.69 10.82
C GLY A 425 10.44 -9.85 10.37
N LEU A 426 11.19 -8.76 10.39
CA LEU A 426 12.66 -8.78 10.30
C LEU A 426 13.28 -9.32 11.60
N TYR A 427 12.57 -9.16 12.70
CA TYR A 427 12.90 -9.76 14.00
C TYR A 427 11.94 -10.91 14.31
N TYR A 428 12.50 -12.01 14.76
CA TYR A 428 11.75 -13.15 15.29
C TYR A 428 11.24 -12.81 16.70
N VAL A 429 10.02 -13.23 17.00
CA VAL A 429 9.44 -13.17 18.35
C VAL A 429 9.00 -14.58 18.74
N ASP A 430 9.52 -15.07 19.84
CA ASP A 430 9.05 -16.35 20.38
C ASP A 430 7.79 -16.13 21.24
N PHE A 431 6.64 -16.46 20.67
CA PHE A 431 5.36 -16.33 21.34
C PHE A 431 5.15 -17.31 22.53
N ASN A 432 6.06 -18.27 22.71
CA ASN A 432 5.98 -19.24 23.80
C ASN A 432 6.79 -18.81 25.04
N THR A 433 7.55 -17.71 24.94
CA THR A 433 8.35 -17.20 26.06
C THR A 433 7.71 -15.94 26.66
N PRO A 434 7.71 -15.81 28.00
CA PRO A 434 7.08 -14.65 28.67
C PRO A 434 7.71 -13.30 28.30
N ASP A 435 8.99 -13.28 28.00
CA ASP A 435 9.75 -12.06 27.68
C ASP A 435 9.63 -11.64 26.21
N MET A 436 9.05 -12.50 25.35
CA MET A 436 8.85 -12.25 23.92
C MET A 436 10.04 -11.57 23.25
N LYS A 437 11.23 -12.09 23.50
CA LYS A 437 12.48 -11.50 23.04
C LYS A 437 12.50 -11.27 21.54
N ARG A 438 12.97 -10.09 21.14
CA ARG A 438 13.16 -9.73 19.74
C ARG A 438 14.52 -10.20 19.27
N GLU A 439 14.57 -11.26 18.49
CA GLU A 439 15.80 -11.80 17.94
C GLU A 439 15.94 -11.45 16.46
N PRO A 440 17.10 -10.91 16.05
CA PRO A 440 17.32 -10.66 14.63
C PRO A 440 17.20 -11.98 13.85
N LYS A 441 16.36 -12.00 12.81
CA LYS A 441 16.34 -13.18 11.94
C LYS A 441 17.69 -13.31 11.24
N THR A 442 18.23 -14.51 11.24
CA THR A 442 19.46 -14.86 10.52
C THR A 442 19.28 -14.87 9.01
N SER A 443 18.03 -14.69 8.54
CA SER A 443 17.70 -14.64 7.12
C SER A 443 18.44 -13.50 6.41
N ALA A 444 18.74 -13.72 5.14
CA ALA A 444 19.31 -12.71 4.26
C ALA A 444 18.51 -11.40 4.22
N SER A 445 17.22 -11.45 4.54
CA SER A 445 16.31 -10.29 4.49
C SER A 445 16.73 -9.14 5.41
N LEU A 446 17.00 -9.42 6.69
CA LEU A 446 17.43 -8.38 7.63
C LEU A 446 18.81 -7.82 7.26
N ALA A 447 19.76 -8.70 6.94
CA ALA A 447 21.11 -8.29 6.56
C ALA A 447 21.09 -7.47 5.27
N ASN A 448 20.33 -7.88 4.27
CA ASN A 448 20.17 -7.17 3.01
C ASN A 448 19.50 -5.81 3.22
N TYR A 449 18.42 -5.72 4.02
CA TYR A 449 17.76 -4.45 4.26
C TYR A 449 18.68 -3.45 4.98
N ARG A 450 19.42 -3.89 5.99
CA ARG A 450 20.45 -3.06 6.65
C ARG A 450 21.53 -2.60 5.67
N ASN A 451 21.93 -3.47 4.75
CA ASN A 451 22.94 -3.14 3.74
C ASN A 451 22.43 -2.10 2.74
N ILE A 452 21.17 -2.23 2.28
CA ILE A 452 20.51 -1.26 1.41
C ILE A 452 20.42 0.11 2.10
N ILE A 453 20.00 0.14 3.38
CA ILE A 453 19.93 1.38 4.17
C ILE A 453 21.32 2.05 4.27
N ARG A 454 22.35 1.26 4.63
CA ARG A 454 23.72 1.76 4.81
C ARG A 454 24.27 2.40 3.55
N HIS A 455 24.01 1.82 2.38
CA HIS A 455 24.48 2.30 1.09
C HIS A 455 23.50 3.26 0.42
N ASN A 456 22.34 3.50 1.02
CA ASN A 456 21.23 4.22 0.42
C ASN A 456 20.89 3.70 -0.97
N GLY A 457 20.92 2.37 -1.15
CA GLY A 457 20.67 1.76 -2.46
C GLY A 457 21.35 0.41 -2.67
N PHE A 458 21.53 0.09 -3.94
CA PHE A 458 22.08 -1.19 -4.42
C PHE A 458 23.41 -0.96 -5.13
N PRO A 459 24.55 -0.89 -4.41
CA PRO A 459 25.84 -0.65 -5.01
C PRO A 459 26.29 -1.84 -5.86
N VAL A 460 27.02 -1.56 -6.93
CA VAL A 460 27.70 -2.60 -7.71
C VAL A 460 28.87 -3.13 -6.89
N GLN A 461 28.97 -4.42 -6.66
CA GLN A 461 30.10 -5.04 -5.97
C GLN A 461 31.39 -4.77 -6.76
N GLY A 462 32.40 -4.20 -6.09
CA GLY A 462 33.71 -3.92 -6.67
C GLY A 462 33.85 -2.62 -7.47
N ALA A 463 32.79 -1.84 -7.66
CA ALA A 463 32.92 -0.49 -8.21
C ALA A 463 33.22 0.52 -7.10
N PRO A 464 34.19 1.47 -7.29
CA PRO A 464 34.29 2.61 -6.40
C PRO A 464 32.94 3.33 -6.40
N ALA A 465 32.52 3.83 -5.24
CA ALA A 465 31.20 4.46 -5.06
C ALA A 465 31.03 5.65 -6.01
N GLN A 466 30.69 5.41 -7.26
CA GLN A 466 30.19 6.43 -8.14
C GLN A 466 28.82 6.82 -7.62
N ARG A 467 28.77 7.97 -6.97
CA ARG A 467 27.54 8.65 -6.56
C ARG A 467 26.78 9.08 -7.82
N CYS A 468 26.07 8.14 -8.43
CA CYS A 468 25.03 8.49 -9.38
C CYS A 468 23.75 8.70 -8.57
N PRO A 469 23.37 9.92 -8.21
CA PRO A 469 22.06 10.13 -7.61
C PRO A 469 21.01 9.70 -8.63
N LEU A 470 20.02 8.94 -8.19
CA LEU A 470 18.80 8.69 -8.96
C LEU A 470 18.04 10.03 -9.07
N ALA A 471 18.62 10.97 -9.82
CA ALA A 471 18.03 12.24 -10.13
C ALA A 471 17.29 12.12 -11.47
N ALA A 472 16.28 12.93 -11.67
CA ALA A 472 15.38 12.94 -12.83
C ALA A 472 16.08 13.25 -14.19
N ARG A 473 17.41 13.14 -14.27
CA ARG A 473 18.17 13.16 -15.51
C ARG A 473 19.05 11.90 -15.55
N PRO A 474 19.00 11.11 -16.63
CA PRO A 474 19.83 9.92 -16.76
C PRO A 474 21.31 10.32 -16.67
N CYS A 475 22.05 9.66 -15.79
CA CYS A 475 23.50 9.78 -15.69
C CYS A 475 24.13 9.36 -17.05
N PRO A 476 25.14 10.07 -17.57
CA PRO A 476 25.80 9.70 -18.82
C PRO A 476 26.30 8.25 -18.87
N GLY A 477 26.72 7.69 -17.73
CA GLY A 477 27.11 6.29 -17.61
C GLY A 477 25.93 5.30 -17.68
N CYS A 478 24.73 5.71 -17.27
CA CYS A 478 23.52 4.89 -17.39
C CYS A 478 22.97 4.87 -18.82
N GLN A 479 23.21 5.92 -19.61
CA GLN A 479 22.86 5.95 -21.03
C GLN A 479 23.73 5.00 -21.87
N ALA A 480 24.97 4.74 -21.48
CA ALA A 480 25.85 3.81 -22.17
C ALA A 480 25.40 2.35 -22.06
N LEU A 481 24.77 1.98 -20.93
CA LEU A 481 24.15 0.64 -20.74
C LEU A 481 22.83 0.48 -21.52
N ALA A 482 22.08 1.56 -21.69
CA ALA A 482 20.83 1.56 -22.47
C ALA A 482 21.07 1.60 -24.00
N LYS A 483 22.28 1.94 -24.46
CA LYS A 483 22.62 2.11 -25.86
C LYS A 483 23.50 0.99 -26.44
N ARG A 484 23.73 -0.12 -25.75
CA ARG A 484 24.35 -1.27 -26.40
C ARG A 484 23.34 -1.87 -27.38
N PRO A 485 23.64 -1.87 -28.70
CA PRO A 485 22.67 -2.27 -29.71
C PRO A 485 22.39 -3.77 -29.61
N VAL A 486 21.13 -4.11 -29.73
CA VAL A 486 20.56 -5.47 -29.83
C VAL A 486 21.02 -6.21 -31.10
N VAL A 487 21.99 -5.70 -31.81
CA VAL A 487 22.47 -6.26 -33.09
C VAL A 487 23.12 -7.66 -32.93
N GLY A 488 23.73 -7.96 -31.78
CA GLY A 488 24.30 -9.29 -31.49
C GLY A 488 23.30 -10.38 -31.20
N PHE A 489 22.10 -10.03 -30.75
CA PHE A 489 21.09 -11.02 -30.33
C PHE A 489 20.19 -11.47 -31.48
N LEU A 490 20.01 -10.62 -32.51
CA LEU A 490 19.24 -10.94 -33.71
C LEU A 490 20.01 -11.90 -34.66
N THR A 491 21.33 -11.86 -34.64
CA THR A 491 22.15 -12.83 -35.41
C THR A 491 22.18 -14.22 -34.80
N LEU A 492 22.13 -14.35 -33.47
CA LEU A 492 22.04 -15.66 -32.78
C LEU A 492 20.64 -16.29 -32.86
N LEU A 493 19.56 -15.50 -32.81
CA LEU A 493 18.19 -15.97 -33.00
C LEU A 493 17.92 -16.35 -34.47
N GLY A 494 18.48 -15.62 -35.44
CA GLY A 494 18.39 -15.93 -36.87
C GLY A 494 19.07 -17.26 -37.21
N SER A 495 20.25 -17.53 -36.65
CA SER A 495 20.95 -18.79 -36.86
C SER A 495 20.28 -19.99 -36.20
N ALA A 496 19.72 -19.83 -34.98
CA ALA A 496 18.97 -20.90 -34.31
C ALA A 496 17.69 -21.27 -35.06
N THR A 497 16.96 -20.28 -35.60
CA THR A 497 15.75 -20.51 -36.41
C THR A 497 16.05 -21.20 -37.73
N LEU A 498 17.15 -20.83 -38.40
CA LEU A 498 17.58 -21.47 -39.64
C LEU A 498 18.02 -22.92 -39.41
N ILE A 499 18.73 -23.23 -38.32
CA ILE A 499 19.13 -24.59 -37.96
C ILE A 499 17.90 -25.45 -37.64
N THR A 500 16.92 -24.90 -36.92
CA THR A 500 15.67 -25.63 -36.60
C THR A 500 14.87 -25.89 -37.89
N LEU A 501 14.79 -24.92 -38.80
CA LEU A 501 14.11 -25.09 -40.08
C LEU A 501 14.81 -26.13 -40.96
N ALA A 502 16.17 -26.11 -41.01
CA ALA A 502 16.95 -27.10 -41.73
C ALA A 502 16.78 -28.52 -41.17
N LEU A 503 16.72 -28.67 -39.84
CA LEU A 503 16.45 -29.97 -39.21
C LEU A 503 15.02 -30.47 -39.48
N VAL A 504 14.02 -29.58 -39.44
CA VAL A 504 12.63 -29.95 -39.78
C VAL A 504 12.52 -30.40 -41.24
N VAL A 505 13.15 -29.70 -42.18
CA VAL A 505 13.18 -30.06 -43.61
C VAL A 505 13.97 -31.39 -43.82
N TYR A 506 15.09 -31.59 -43.13
CA TYR A 506 15.87 -32.82 -43.19
C TYR A 506 15.08 -34.03 -42.66
N TYR A 507 14.39 -33.89 -41.53
CA TYR A 507 13.55 -34.99 -40.98
C TYR A 507 12.29 -35.23 -41.81
N ALA A 508 11.69 -34.20 -42.40
CA ALA A 508 10.54 -34.38 -43.29
C ALA A 508 10.94 -35.07 -44.60
N SER A 509 12.14 -34.76 -45.18
CA SER A 509 12.64 -35.45 -46.39
C SER A 509 13.10 -36.87 -46.11
N ARG A 510 13.54 -37.24 -44.93
CA ARG A 510 13.80 -38.64 -44.54
C ARG A 510 12.54 -39.47 -44.43
N ARG A 511 11.48 -38.93 -43.81
CA ARG A 511 10.18 -39.64 -43.71
C ARG A 511 9.53 -39.95 -45.06
N HIS A 512 9.90 -39.21 -46.10
CA HIS A 512 9.40 -39.47 -47.47
C HIS A 512 10.25 -40.51 -48.23
N LYS A 513 11.42 -40.91 -47.71
CA LYS A 513 12.25 -41.96 -48.31
C LYS A 513 12.04 -43.35 -47.73
N ASP A 514 11.41 -43.41 -46.53
CA ASP A 514 11.10 -44.69 -45.89
C ASP A 514 9.65 -45.16 -46.17
N ALA A 515 8.96 -44.48 -47.10
CA ALA A 515 7.57 -44.79 -47.49
C ALA A 515 7.45 -45.27 -48.97
N TYR A 516 8.57 -45.76 -49.58
CA TYR A 516 8.54 -46.49 -50.84
C TYR A 516 9.31 -47.80 -50.71
#